data_62c07fca0cacb490785d7a44925a59c1
#
_entry.id   62c07fca0cacb490785d7a44925a59c1
#
_cell.length_a   1.000
_cell.length_b   1.000
_cell.length_c   1.000
_cell.angle_alpha   90.00
_cell.angle_beta   90.00
_cell.angle_gamma   90.00
#
_symmetry.space_group_name_H-M   'P 1'
#
loop_
_entity.id
_entity.type
_entity.pdbx_description
1 polymer ?
#
loop_
_entity_poly.entity_id
_entity_poly.type
_entity_poly.pdbx_seq_one_letter_code
_entity_poly.pdbx_strand_id
1 'polypeptide(L)'
;MNQNPPPECCAQIFDAVIVGGGVNGTAALRALAGAGYKVMLVEAEDLGSGASGRSSRMLHCGLRYLENPEPVRNAIRHPIRFARALRMARDAMQARAELAQDETVGTRAIELSFPVWRDGPFPRWQLEAGLRLLR
;
A
#
# COMPACT_ATOMS: atom_id res chain seq x y z
N MET A 1 -37.87 15.43 25.36
CA MET A 1 -37.53 14.46 24.27
C MET A 1 -37.28 15.28 23.03
N ASN A 2 -36.01 15.42 22.70
CA ASN A 2 -35.54 16.24 21.55
C ASN A 2 -35.68 15.37 20.29
N GLN A 3 -36.81 15.51 19.58
CA GLN A 3 -37.05 14.82 18.31
C GLN A 3 -36.39 15.62 17.17
N ASN A 4 -35.05 15.64 17.14
CA ASN A 4 -34.42 16.01 15.89
C ASN A 4 -34.69 14.88 14.88
N PRO A 5 -35.22 15.17 13.69
CA PRO A 5 -35.34 14.18 12.65
C PRO A 5 -33.97 13.60 12.37
N PRO A 6 -33.88 12.29 12.07
CA PRO A 6 -32.59 11.70 11.72
C PRO A 6 -32.01 12.47 10.53
N PRO A 7 -30.67 12.68 10.49
CA PRO A 7 -30.03 13.40 9.40
C PRO A 7 -30.40 12.75 8.06
N GLU A 8 -30.53 13.53 7.02
CA GLU A 8 -30.99 13.07 5.67
C GLU A 8 -30.21 11.86 5.12
N CYS A 9 -28.99 11.64 5.62
CA CYS A 9 -28.19 10.45 5.29
C CYS A 9 -28.87 9.13 5.69
N CYS A 10 -29.74 9.11 6.69
CA CYS A 10 -30.46 7.90 7.13
C CYS A 10 -31.58 7.49 6.18
N ALA A 11 -32.01 8.37 5.26
CA ALA A 11 -32.98 8.09 4.23
C ALA A 11 -32.38 7.66 2.89
N GLN A 12 -31.05 7.68 2.77
CA GLN A 12 -30.36 7.32 1.54
C GLN A 12 -29.93 5.86 1.58
N ILE A 13 -30.21 5.15 0.49
CA ILE A 13 -29.70 3.79 0.28
C ILE A 13 -28.32 3.89 -0.35
N PHE A 14 -27.36 3.20 0.22
CA PHE A 14 -25.99 3.08 -0.27
C PHE A 14 -25.73 1.63 -0.72
N ASP A 15 -24.94 1.48 -1.78
CA ASP A 15 -24.51 0.16 -2.27
C ASP A 15 -23.48 -0.45 -1.32
N ALA A 16 -22.67 0.38 -0.67
CA ALA A 16 -21.66 -0.05 0.30
C ALA A 16 -21.45 0.99 1.39
N VAL A 17 -21.15 0.50 2.59
CA VAL A 17 -20.71 1.31 3.73
C VAL A 17 -19.32 0.84 4.14
N ILE A 18 -18.37 1.77 4.18
CA ILE A 18 -16.99 1.53 4.59
C ILE A 18 -16.81 2.09 6.00
N VAL A 19 -16.33 1.26 6.91
CA VAL A 19 -16.03 1.65 8.29
C VAL A 19 -14.52 1.82 8.45
N GLY A 20 -14.11 3.04 8.77
CA GLY A 20 -12.71 3.43 8.97
C GLY A 20 -12.14 4.24 7.81
N GLY A 21 -11.71 5.47 8.10
CA GLY A 21 -11.15 6.45 7.16
C GLY A 21 -9.62 6.42 7.05
N GLY A 22 -8.99 5.26 7.29
CA GLY A 22 -7.57 5.05 7.04
C GLY A 22 -7.26 4.86 5.54
N VAL A 23 -5.98 4.62 5.20
CA VAL A 23 -5.54 4.46 3.80
C VAL A 23 -6.31 3.39 3.03
N ASN A 24 -6.65 2.27 3.68
CA ASN A 24 -7.41 1.19 3.03
C ASN A 24 -8.89 1.59 2.79
N GLY A 25 -9.53 2.21 3.78
CA GLY A 25 -10.92 2.64 3.65
C GLY A 25 -11.09 3.73 2.60
N THR A 26 -10.20 4.72 2.57
CA THR A 26 -10.23 5.79 1.57
C THR A 26 -9.90 5.27 0.16
N ALA A 27 -9.00 4.31 0.03
CA ALA A 27 -8.71 3.64 -1.25
C ALA A 27 -9.91 2.84 -1.76
N ALA A 28 -10.58 2.09 -0.87
CA ALA A 28 -11.80 1.34 -1.21
C ALA A 28 -12.96 2.28 -1.60
N LEU A 29 -13.15 3.38 -0.85
CA LEU A 29 -14.12 4.42 -1.19
C LEU A 29 -13.89 4.95 -2.61
N ARG A 30 -12.64 5.33 -2.91
CA ARG A 30 -12.26 5.87 -4.22
C ARG A 30 -12.53 4.86 -5.34
N ALA A 31 -12.12 3.60 -5.14
CA ALA A 31 -12.30 2.55 -6.15
C ALA A 31 -13.78 2.27 -6.43
N LEU A 32 -14.60 2.13 -5.40
CA LEU A 32 -16.02 1.87 -5.54
C LEU A 32 -16.77 3.07 -6.12
N ALA A 33 -16.49 4.29 -5.65
CA ALA A 33 -17.09 5.50 -6.20
C ALA A 33 -16.70 5.73 -7.66
N GLY A 34 -15.44 5.46 -8.02
CA GLY A 34 -14.96 5.51 -9.40
C GLY A 34 -15.61 4.47 -10.31
N ALA A 35 -16.05 3.35 -9.76
CA ALA A 35 -16.83 2.32 -10.45
C ALA A 35 -18.34 2.64 -10.52
N GLY A 36 -18.79 3.79 -10.00
CA GLY A 36 -20.18 4.26 -10.06
C GLY A 36 -21.06 3.80 -8.91
N TYR A 37 -20.50 3.14 -7.88
CA TYR A 37 -21.26 2.77 -6.69
C TYR A 37 -21.52 3.96 -5.76
N LYS A 38 -22.69 3.98 -5.15
CA LYS A 38 -23.04 4.94 -4.11
C LYS A 38 -22.48 4.46 -2.77
N VAL A 39 -21.39 5.06 -2.31
CA VAL A 39 -20.64 4.59 -1.15
C VAL A 39 -20.68 5.62 -0.04
N MET A 40 -20.80 5.13 1.21
CA MET A 40 -20.64 5.93 2.41
C MET A 40 -19.40 5.46 3.18
N LEU A 41 -18.60 6.41 3.66
CA LEU A 41 -17.51 6.13 4.59
C LEU A 41 -17.84 6.71 5.95
N VAL A 42 -17.65 5.91 7.00
CA VAL A 42 -17.85 6.30 8.41
C VAL A 42 -16.53 6.21 9.13
N GLU A 43 -16.14 7.29 9.79
CA GLU A 43 -14.93 7.38 10.62
C GLU A 43 -15.32 7.90 12.00
N ALA A 44 -14.68 7.35 13.03
CA ALA A 44 -14.97 7.72 14.42
C ALA A 44 -14.30 9.03 14.82
N GLU A 45 -13.17 9.34 14.19
CA GLU A 45 -12.35 10.53 14.43
C GLU A 45 -12.07 11.23 13.09
N ASP A 46 -10.89 11.83 12.93
CA ASP A 46 -10.46 12.42 11.68
C ASP A 46 -9.93 11.38 10.68
N LEU A 47 -10.07 11.66 9.39
CA LEU A 47 -9.51 10.83 8.33
C LEU A 47 -8.00 10.65 8.52
N GLY A 48 -7.57 9.38 8.59
CA GLY A 48 -6.17 9.04 8.76
C GLY A 48 -5.63 9.23 10.18
N SER A 49 -6.45 9.51 11.20
CA SER A 49 -6.03 9.71 12.60
C SER A 49 -5.27 8.54 13.20
N GLY A 50 -5.55 7.31 12.75
CA GLY A 50 -4.93 6.08 13.21
C GLY A 50 -3.54 5.81 12.62
N ALA A 51 -3.27 4.56 12.28
CA ALA A 51 -1.98 4.08 11.75
C ALA A 51 -1.57 4.80 10.45
N SER A 52 -2.52 5.18 9.61
CA SER A 52 -2.25 5.87 8.34
C SER A 52 -1.59 7.25 8.55
N GLY A 53 -2.05 8.02 9.52
CA GLY A 53 -1.48 9.33 9.84
C GLY A 53 -0.14 9.25 10.58
N ARG A 54 0.12 8.12 11.26
CA ARG A 54 1.36 7.86 12.01
C ARG A 54 2.40 7.09 11.21
N SER A 55 2.13 6.78 9.95
CA SER A 55 3.06 6.12 9.04
C SER A 55 4.09 7.11 8.47
N SER A 56 5.17 6.60 7.89
CA SER A 56 6.16 7.42 7.17
C SER A 56 5.59 8.09 5.91
N ARG A 57 4.40 7.70 5.47
CA ARG A 57 3.75 8.16 4.22
C ARG A 57 4.61 7.94 2.98
N MET A 58 5.57 7.03 3.04
CA MET A 58 6.43 6.69 1.92
C MET A 58 5.85 5.52 1.13
N LEU A 59 5.74 5.69 -0.18
CA LEU A 59 5.51 4.60 -1.11
C LEU A 59 6.87 3.93 -1.39
N HIS A 60 7.26 2.97 -0.56
CA HIS A 60 8.51 2.24 -0.74
C HIS A 60 8.34 1.04 -1.67
N CYS A 61 9.43 0.63 -2.31
CA CYS A 61 9.46 -0.56 -3.15
C CYS A 61 9.26 -1.83 -2.30
N GLY A 62 8.68 -2.86 -2.90
CA GLY A 62 8.39 -4.15 -2.26
C GLY A 62 9.62 -4.99 -1.89
N LEU A 63 10.80 -4.38 -1.70
CA LEU A 63 12.03 -5.06 -1.29
C LEU A 63 11.86 -5.88 -0.01
N ARG A 64 10.96 -5.47 0.87
CA ARG A 64 10.63 -6.21 2.10
C ARG A 64 10.15 -7.64 1.83
N TYR A 65 9.52 -7.89 0.69
CA TYR A 65 9.10 -9.25 0.31
C TYR A 65 10.27 -10.15 -0.11
N LEU A 66 11.44 -9.53 -0.38
CA LEU A 66 12.68 -10.21 -0.75
C LEU A 66 13.72 -10.19 0.38
N GLU A 67 13.39 -9.61 1.54
CA GLU A 67 14.24 -9.61 2.73
C GLU A 67 14.39 -11.04 3.28
N ASN A 68 15.31 -11.77 2.68
CA ASN A 68 15.73 -13.07 3.19
C ASN A 68 17.25 -13.09 3.19
N PRO A 69 17.90 -13.42 4.30
CA PRO A 69 19.38 -13.48 4.38
C PRO A 69 19.98 -14.51 3.41
N GLU A 70 19.20 -15.46 2.93
CA GLU A 70 19.62 -16.48 1.96
C GLU A 70 18.66 -16.59 0.77
N PRO A 71 18.54 -15.56 -0.08
CA PRO A 71 17.50 -15.53 -1.11
C PRO A 71 17.65 -16.67 -2.12
N VAL A 72 18.85 -17.03 -2.52
CA VAL A 72 19.11 -18.11 -3.51
C VAL A 72 18.78 -19.48 -2.93
N ARG A 73 19.27 -19.79 -1.70
CA ARG A 73 19.02 -21.07 -1.04
C ARG A 73 17.53 -21.26 -0.75
N ASN A 74 16.84 -20.20 -0.38
CA ASN A 74 15.41 -20.23 -0.10
C ASN A 74 14.57 -20.33 -1.37
N ALA A 75 15.00 -19.73 -2.47
CA ALA A 75 14.37 -19.90 -3.77
C ALA A 75 14.43 -21.36 -4.25
N ILE A 76 15.57 -22.02 -4.04
CA ILE A 76 15.75 -23.43 -4.40
C ILE A 76 14.92 -24.37 -3.49
N ARG A 77 14.92 -24.11 -2.17
CA ARG A 77 14.17 -24.94 -1.20
C ARG A 77 12.66 -24.75 -1.27
N HIS A 78 12.21 -23.55 -1.59
CA HIS A 78 10.80 -23.18 -1.59
C HIS A 78 10.40 -22.37 -2.84
N PRO A 79 10.48 -22.96 -4.05
CA PRO A 79 10.30 -22.22 -5.30
C PRO A 79 8.91 -21.59 -5.42
N ILE A 80 7.87 -22.25 -4.92
CA ILE A 80 6.49 -21.73 -4.95
C ILE A 80 6.36 -20.49 -4.03
N ARG A 81 6.96 -20.53 -2.85
CA ARG A 81 6.95 -19.37 -1.92
C ARG A 81 7.73 -18.20 -2.50
N PHE A 82 8.86 -18.46 -3.11
CA PHE A 82 9.67 -17.44 -3.79
C PHE A 82 8.91 -16.82 -4.97
N ALA A 83 8.30 -17.62 -5.84
CA ALA A 83 7.50 -17.13 -6.96
C ALA A 83 6.31 -16.27 -6.49
N ARG A 84 5.66 -16.66 -5.38
CA ARG A 84 4.58 -15.86 -4.77
C ARG A 84 5.10 -14.54 -4.23
N ALA A 85 6.21 -14.53 -3.50
CA ALA A 85 6.83 -13.31 -2.98
C ALA A 85 7.24 -12.36 -4.11
N LEU A 86 7.82 -12.88 -5.18
CA LEU A 86 8.19 -12.11 -6.36
C LEU A 86 6.98 -11.50 -7.06
N ARG A 87 5.89 -12.27 -7.19
CA ARG A 87 4.63 -11.74 -7.75
C ARG A 87 4.10 -10.60 -6.90
N MET A 88 3.98 -10.80 -5.57
CA MET A 88 3.54 -9.74 -4.65
C MET A 88 4.42 -8.49 -4.71
N ALA A 89 5.74 -8.67 -4.84
CA ALA A 89 6.64 -7.54 -4.99
C ALA A 89 6.41 -6.77 -6.30
N ARG A 90 6.18 -7.48 -7.42
CA ARG A 90 5.86 -6.86 -8.71
C ARG A 90 4.52 -6.14 -8.69
N ASP A 91 3.49 -6.78 -8.13
CA ASP A 91 2.15 -6.17 -8.00
C ASP A 91 2.23 -4.89 -7.14
N ALA A 92 3.02 -4.91 -6.05
CA ALA A 92 3.25 -3.73 -5.22
C ALA A 92 4.02 -2.62 -5.96
N MET A 93 4.99 -2.97 -6.81
CA MET A 93 5.73 -2.01 -7.64
C MET A 93 4.82 -1.39 -8.71
N GLN A 94 3.97 -2.18 -9.33
CA GLN A 94 3.00 -1.69 -10.31
C GLN A 94 2.00 -0.73 -9.65
N ALA A 95 1.38 -1.13 -8.53
CA ALA A 95 0.45 -0.27 -7.80
C ALA A 95 1.12 1.05 -7.35
N ARG A 96 2.40 0.98 -6.93
CA ARG A 96 3.19 2.18 -6.63
C ARG A 96 3.36 3.08 -7.85
N ALA A 97 3.68 2.51 -9.01
CA ALA A 97 3.86 3.27 -10.25
C ALA A 97 2.56 3.96 -10.68
N GLU A 98 1.43 3.26 -10.58
CA GLU A 98 0.10 3.81 -10.85
C GLU A 98 -0.23 4.98 -9.91
N LEU A 99 0.00 4.82 -8.60
CA LEU A 99 -0.20 5.89 -7.62
C LEU A 99 0.74 7.08 -7.84
N ALA A 100 1.97 6.83 -8.30
CA ALA A 100 2.94 7.90 -8.57
C ALA A 100 2.58 8.72 -9.81
N GLN A 101 1.86 8.15 -10.75
CA GLN A 101 1.36 8.84 -11.95
C GLN A 101 0.03 9.56 -11.71
N ASP A 102 -0.65 9.26 -10.62
CA ASP A 102 -1.93 9.85 -10.30
C ASP A 102 -1.75 11.23 -9.64
N GLU A 103 -1.99 12.27 -10.40
CA GLU A 103 -1.86 13.66 -9.95
C GLU A 103 -2.73 13.99 -8.72
N THR A 104 -3.84 13.28 -8.53
CA THR A 104 -4.75 13.51 -7.38
C THR A 104 -4.17 13.01 -6.06
N VAL A 105 -3.18 12.11 -6.10
CA VAL A 105 -2.51 11.56 -4.90
C VAL A 105 -1.40 12.48 -4.40
N GLY A 106 -0.89 13.38 -5.25
CA GLY A 106 0.12 14.37 -4.87
C GLY A 106 1.44 13.74 -4.40
N THR A 107 1.90 12.66 -5.04
CA THR A 107 3.16 12.00 -4.69
C THR A 107 4.37 12.79 -5.18
N ARG A 108 5.45 12.76 -4.40
CA ARG A 108 6.75 13.33 -4.79
C ARG A 108 7.83 12.26 -4.72
N ALA A 109 8.59 12.14 -5.79
CA ALA A 109 9.76 11.27 -5.79
C ALA A 109 10.84 11.81 -4.84
N ILE A 110 11.39 10.94 -4.01
CA ILE A 110 12.55 11.22 -3.15
C ILE A 110 13.66 10.24 -3.50
N GLU A 111 14.86 10.74 -3.55
CA GLU A 111 16.05 9.91 -3.75
C GLU A 111 16.52 9.38 -2.39
N LEU A 112 16.70 8.06 -2.30
CA LEU A 112 17.17 7.39 -1.11
C LEU A 112 18.51 6.72 -1.39
N SER A 113 19.51 7.04 -0.57
CA SER A 113 20.81 6.41 -0.60
C SER A 113 20.89 5.35 0.50
N PHE A 114 21.23 4.12 0.12
CA PHE A 114 21.43 3.03 1.07
C PHE A 114 22.92 2.76 1.24
N PRO A 115 23.48 2.90 2.45
CA PRO A 115 24.85 2.53 2.70
C PRO A 115 25.00 1.01 2.61
N VAL A 116 25.93 0.54 1.79
CA VAL A 116 26.26 -0.88 1.67
C VAL A 116 27.64 -1.09 2.30
N TRP A 117 27.65 -1.77 3.43
CA TRP A 117 28.88 -2.08 4.15
C TRP A 117 29.60 -3.26 3.50
N ARG A 118 30.93 -3.21 3.46
CA ARG A 118 31.74 -4.27 2.86
C ARG A 118 31.52 -5.64 3.53
N ASP A 119 31.31 -5.64 4.85
CA ASP A 119 31.08 -6.82 5.69
C ASP A 119 29.59 -6.95 6.11
N GLY A 120 28.68 -6.30 5.36
CA GLY A 120 27.25 -6.34 5.64
C GLY A 120 26.58 -7.65 5.21
N PRO A 121 25.38 -7.93 5.70
CA PRO A 121 24.65 -9.17 5.42
C PRO A 121 24.24 -9.31 3.95
N PHE A 122 24.25 -8.21 3.20
CA PHE A 122 23.87 -8.19 1.79
C PHE A 122 24.99 -7.59 0.96
N PRO A 123 25.73 -8.40 0.16
CA PRO A 123 26.70 -7.90 -0.77
C PRO A 123 26.02 -7.08 -1.88
N ARG A 124 26.73 -6.06 -2.38
CA ARG A 124 26.23 -5.10 -3.37
C ARG A 124 25.56 -5.77 -4.58
N TRP A 125 26.12 -6.84 -5.10
CA TRP A 125 25.57 -7.55 -6.26
C TRP A 125 24.18 -8.16 -6.01
N GLN A 126 23.90 -8.59 -4.77
CA GLN A 126 22.56 -9.13 -4.42
C GLN A 126 21.49 -8.02 -4.41
N LEU A 127 21.85 -6.84 -3.90
CA LEU A 127 20.96 -5.68 -3.92
C LEU A 127 20.69 -5.22 -5.36
N GLU A 128 21.73 -5.15 -6.19
CA GLU A 128 21.61 -4.80 -7.61
C GLU A 128 20.76 -5.83 -8.38
N ALA A 129 20.97 -7.12 -8.13
CA ALA A 129 20.16 -8.18 -8.73
C ALA A 129 18.68 -8.09 -8.29
N GLY A 130 18.42 -7.89 -6.99
CA GLY A 130 17.07 -7.69 -6.47
C GLY A 130 16.36 -6.49 -7.10
N LEU A 131 17.02 -5.36 -7.21
CA LEU A 131 16.49 -4.16 -7.86
C LEU A 131 16.21 -4.36 -9.35
N ARG A 132 17.08 -5.10 -10.07
CA ARG A 132 16.84 -5.44 -11.49
C ARG A 132 15.65 -6.38 -11.68
N LEU A 133 15.43 -7.28 -10.74
CA LEU A 133 14.32 -8.26 -10.78
C LEU A 133 12.95 -7.59 -10.57
N LEU A 134 12.95 -6.41 -9.93
CA LEU A 134 11.75 -5.62 -9.64
C LEU A 134 11.45 -4.54 -10.68
N ARG A 135 12.34 -4.31 -11.62
CA ARG A 135 12.11 -3.42 -12.78
C ARG A 135 11.27 -4.09 -13.84
#